data_b94231ba00b939f0cf1ace3c2453be75
#
_entry.id   b94231ba00b939f0cf1ace3c2453be75
#
_cell.length_a   1.000
_cell.length_b   1.000
_cell.length_c   1.000
_cell.angle_alpha   90.00
_cell.angle_beta   90.00
_cell.angle_gamma   90.00
#
_symmetry.space_group_name_H-M   'P 1'
#
loop_
_entity.id
_entity.type
_entity.pdbx_description
1 polymer ?
#
loop_
_entity_poly.entity_id
_entity_poly.type
_entity_poly.pdbx_seq_one_letter_code
_entity_poly.pdbx_strand_id
1 'polypeptide(L)'
;MRSPVRSIICAMAFACVGACVSDAGQHIAHNPVSLVPPYSELPPAPAGMSIEAGTKVTLDARQQEAVVAGVSKWMKTPASTRFGIMSGARNSRGTITVCGEVDGRNGNGAYVGMKPYVGVMMGTPAEPEFVVVGIAASERERAEVVSLCRESGVSPSS
;
A
#
# COMPACT_ATOMS: atom_id res chain seq x y z
N MET A 1 9.37 77.83 -39.87
CA MET A 1 8.25 78.40 -39.11
C MET A 1 7.64 77.34 -38.23
N ARG A 2 7.67 77.61 -36.93
CA ARG A 2 6.75 77.07 -35.87
C ARG A 2 6.63 75.56 -35.74
N SER A 3 7.14 75.02 -34.74
CA SER A 3 6.82 75.04 -33.29
C SER A 3 6.11 73.77 -32.80
N PRO A 4 6.32 73.38 -31.61
CA PRO A 4 6.39 71.99 -31.17
C PRO A 4 5.11 71.56 -30.47
N VAL A 5 4.84 70.27 -30.44
CA VAL A 5 3.84 69.71 -29.54
C VAL A 5 4.53 68.72 -28.60
N ARG A 6 4.52 69.08 -27.35
CA ARG A 6 4.89 68.28 -26.21
C ARG A 6 3.94 67.12 -26.09
N SER A 7 4.44 65.95 -26.08
CA SER A 7 3.71 64.80 -25.57
C SER A 7 4.36 64.30 -24.30
N ILE A 8 3.59 64.39 -23.26
CA ILE A 8 3.89 63.94 -21.90
C ILE A 8 3.88 62.41 -21.90
N ILE A 9 5.04 61.83 -21.62
CA ILE A 9 5.15 60.39 -21.41
C ILE A 9 4.82 60.14 -19.95
N CYS A 10 3.68 59.55 -19.71
CA CYS A 10 3.28 59.05 -18.40
C CYS A 10 4.01 57.72 -18.18
N ALA A 11 5.06 57.78 -17.38
CA ALA A 11 5.77 56.58 -16.92
C ALA A 11 4.93 55.91 -15.83
N MET A 12 4.17 54.89 -16.22
CA MET A 12 3.60 53.97 -15.25
C MET A 12 4.64 52.88 -14.94
N ALA A 13 5.25 53.02 -13.79
CA ALA A 13 6.06 51.97 -13.20
C ALA A 13 5.12 50.83 -12.74
N PHE A 14 5.02 49.77 -13.52
CA PHE A 14 4.48 48.52 -13.06
C PHE A 14 5.53 47.81 -12.22
N ALA A 15 5.41 47.93 -10.90
CA ALA A 15 6.10 47.07 -9.97
C ALA A 15 5.56 45.65 -10.14
N CYS A 16 6.24 44.83 -10.94
CA CYS A 16 6.06 43.39 -10.93
C CYS A 16 6.60 42.88 -9.60
N VAL A 17 5.71 42.72 -8.64
CA VAL A 17 5.97 41.86 -7.47
C VAL A 17 5.99 40.45 -8.02
N GLY A 18 7.18 40.00 -8.41
CA GLY A 18 7.46 38.61 -8.68
C GLY A 18 7.32 37.84 -7.38
N ALA A 19 6.15 37.29 -7.15
CA ALA A 19 6.00 36.18 -6.22
C ALA A 19 6.83 35.03 -6.80
N CYS A 20 8.05 34.87 -6.28
CA CYS A 20 8.75 33.61 -6.36
C CYS A 20 7.90 32.62 -5.59
N VAL A 21 6.98 31.97 -6.28
CA VAL A 21 6.48 30.68 -5.87
C VAL A 21 7.72 29.79 -5.94
N SER A 22 8.38 29.63 -4.81
CA SER A 22 9.27 28.51 -4.61
C SER A 22 8.37 27.30 -4.77
N ASP A 23 8.32 26.79 -5.98
CA ASP A 23 7.97 25.41 -6.24
C ASP A 23 9.03 24.60 -5.48
N ALA A 24 8.78 24.42 -4.19
CA ALA A 24 9.41 23.38 -3.43
C ALA A 24 8.91 22.12 -4.15
N GLY A 25 9.66 21.78 -5.21
CA GLY A 25 9.52 20.51 -5.88
C GLY A 25 9.42 19.49 -4.78
N GLN A 26 8.22 19.03 -4.55
CA GLN A 26 8.01 17.77 -3.87
C GLN A 26 8.78 16.79 -4.74
N HIS A 27 10.05 16.63 -4.42
CA HIS A 27 10.73 15.40 -4.72
C HIS A 27 9.89 14.34 -4.01
N ILE A 28 8.84 13.92 -4.70
CA ILE A 28 8.25 12.64 -4.44
C ILE A 28 9.45 11.73 -4.61
N ALA A 29 10.08 11.42 -3.48
CA ALA A 29 11.05 10.36 -3.45
C ALA A 29 10.30 9.19 -4.05
N HIS A 30 10.50 8.96 -5.34
CA HIS A 30 10.07 7.74 -5.96
C HIS A 30 10.72 6.65 -5.14
N ASN A 31 9.97 6.16 -4.17
CA ASN A 31 10.43 5.02 -3.41
C ASN A 31 10.50 3.90 -4.44
N PRO A 32 11.69 3.58 -4.99
CA PRO A 32 11.82 2.64 -6.11
C PRO A 32 11.38 1.24 -5.72
N VAL A 33 10.91 1.11 -4.50
CA VAL A 33 10.64 -0.12 -3.78
C VAL A 33 9.15 -0.41 -3.67
N SER A 34 8.26 0.50 -4.08
CA SER A 34 6.82 0.24 -4.01
C SER A 34 6.44 -0.86 -5.00
N LEU A 35 6.31 -2.08 -4.50
CA LEU A 35 5.93 -3.27 -5.29
C LEU A 35 4.46 -3.30 -5.62
N VAL A 36 3.66 -2.67 -4.78
CA VAL A 36 2.20 -2.67 -4.79
C VAL A 36 1.71 -1.22 -4.68
N PRO A 37 0.47 -0.93 -5.06
CA PRO A 37 -0.15 0.34 -4.77
C PRO A 37 0.02 0.71 -3.29
N PRO A 38 0.09 2.00 -2.96
CA PRO A 38 0.00 2.45 -1.59
C PRO A 38 -1.20 1.83 -0.88
N TYR A 39 -1.10 1.64 0.43
CA TYR A 39 -2.19 1.08 1.24
C TYR A 39 -3.55 1.79 1.02
N SER A 40 -3.51 3.10 0.82
CA SER A 40 -4.70 3.92 0.54
C SER A 40 -5.36 3.63 -0.82
N GLU A 41 -4.69 2.94 -1.73
CA GLU A 41 -5.23 2.56 -3.04
C GLU A 41 -5.91 1.18 -3.01
N LEU A 42 -5.76 0.44 -1.93
CA LEU A 42 -6.54 -0.78 -1.73
C LEU A 42 -8.02 -0.40 -1.57
N PRO A 43 -8.93 -1.18 -2.16
CA PRO A 43 -10.33 -0.97 -1.93
C PRO A 43 -10.62 -1.06 -0.43
N PRO A 44 -11.56 -0.27 0.11
CA PRO A 44 -11.92 -0.36 1.50
C PRO A 44 -12.33 -1.79 1.84
N ALA A 45 -11.90 -2.26 3.00
CA ALA A 45 -12.29 -3.58 3.47
C ALA A 45 -13.83 -3.68 3.46
N PRO A 46 -14.41 -4.79 2.99
CA PRO A 46 -15.85 -4.97 2.98
C PRO A 46 -16.47 -4.65 4.34
N ALA A 47 -17.62 -3.98 4.33
CA ALA A 47 -18.34 -3.64 5.55
C ALA A 47 -18.59 -4.89 6.41
N GLY A 48 -18.26 -4.81 7.69
CA GLY A 48 -18.36 -5.96 8.62
C GLY A 48 -17.09 -6.81 8.74
N MET A 49 -16.03 -6.50 7.99
CA MET A 49 -14.74 -7.12 8.15
C MET A 49 -13.97 -6.43 9.28
N SER A 50 -14.25 -6.81 10.52
CA SER A 50 -13.44 -6.40 11.67
C SER A 50 -12.38 -7.46 11.96
N ILE A 51 -11.15 -7.04 12.14
CA ILE A 51 -10.09 -7.91 12.64
C ILE A 51 -10.33 -8.06 14.14
N GLU A 52 -10.76 -9.26 14.54
CA GLU A 52 -10.93 -9.64 15.93
C GLU A 52 -9.85 -10.64 16.31
N ALA A 53 -9.41 -10.59 17.55
CA ALA A 53 -8.51 -11.59 18.10
C ALA A 53 -9.10 -13.00 17.94
N GLY A 54 -8.28 -13.89 17.41
CA GLY A 54 -8.67 -15.27 17.13
C GLY A 54 -7.70 -16.28 17.73
N THR A 55 -8.05 -17.54 17.61
CA THR A 55 -7.19 -18.67 17.95
C THR A 55 -6.34 -19.05 16.73
N LYS A 56 -5.05 -19.24 16.92
CA LYS A 56 -4.11 -19.66 15.88
C LYS A 56 -4.59 -20.95 15.19
N VAL A 57 -4.57 -20.94 13.86
CA VAL A 57 -4.93 -22.10 13.02
C VAL A 57 -3.84 -22.38 12.00
N THR A 58 -3.72 -23.66 11.63
CA THR A 58 -2.88 -24.07 10.50
C THR A 58 -3.69 -23.92 9.22
N LEU A 59 -3.16 -23.23 8.24
CA LEU A 59 -3.77 -23.11 6.93
C LEU A 59 -3.56 -24.40 6.13
N ASP A 60 -4.61 -24.94 5.56
CA ASP A 60 -4.51 -26.05 4.62
C ASP A 60 -3.95 -25.61 3.26
N ALA A 61 -3.67 -26.57 2.37
CA ALA A 61 -3.05 -26.28 1.08
C ALA A 61 -3.91 -25.34 0.21
N ARG A 62 -5.24 -25.52 0.19
CA ARG A 62 -6.14 -24.66 -0.60
C ARG A 62 -6.18 -23.23 -0.07
N GLN A 63 -6.18 -23.10 1.25
CA GLN A 63 -6.13 -21.79 1.89
C GLN A 63 -4.80 -21.08 1.59
N GLN A 64 -3.68 -21.80 1.62
CA GLN A 64 -2.38 -21.25 1.24
C GLN A 64 -2.36 -20.84 -0.23
N GLU A 65 -2.89 -21.64 -1.14
CA GLU A 65 -3.02 -21.31 -2.56
C GLU A 65 -3.91 -20.07 -2.77
N ALA A 66 -5.01 -19.95 -2.04
CA ALA A 66 -5.86 -18.77 -2.08
C ALA A 66 -5.12 -17.50 -1.62
N VAL A 67 -4.31 -17.59 -0.55
CA VAL A 67 -3.47 -16.49 -0.09
C VAL A 67 -2.47 -16.07 -1.17
N VAL A 68 -1.76 -17.06 -1.74
CA VAL A 68 -0.79 -16.81 -2.82
C VAL A 68 -1.47 -16.12 -4.00
N ALA A 69 -2.62 -16.62 -4.45
CA ALA A 69 -3.36 -16.02 -5.55
C ALA A 69 -3.85 -14.61 -5.22
N GLY A 70 -4.41 -14.40 -4.03
CA GLY A 70 -4.93 -13.09 -3.58
C GLY A 70 -3.86 -12.02 -3.49
N VAL A 71 -2.72 -12.34 -2.86
CA VAL A 71 -1.60 -11.40 -2.71
C VAL A 71 -0.93 -11.13 -4.06
N SER A 72 -0.72 -12.16 -4.88
CA SER A 72 -0.04 -12.03 -6.17
C SER A 72 -0.74 -11.08 -7.14
N LYS A 73 -2.06 -10.91 -7.04
CA LYS A 73 -2.84 -9.94 -7.85
C LYS A 73 -2.35 -8.50 -7.66
N TRP A 74 -1.78 -8.18 -6.50
CA TRP A 74 -1.29 -6.84 -6.16
C TRP A 74 0.19 -6.63 -6.48
N MET A 75 0.89 -7.67 -6.90
CA MET A 75 2.31 -7.59 -7.20
C MET A 75 2.54 -7.18 -8.65
N LYS A 76 3.52 -6.31 -8.90
CA LYS A 76 3.89 -5.87 -10.27
C LYS A 76 4.30 -7.03 -11.18
N THR A 77 4.93 -8.03 -10.61
CA THR A 77 5.40 -9.22 -11.33
C THR A 77 4.96 -10.48 -10.59
N PRO A 78 3.69 -10.89 -10.71
CA PRO A 78 3.12 -12.01 -9.96
C PRO A 78 3.94 -13.29 -10.03
N ALA A 79 4.46 -13.63 -11.21
CA ALA A 79 5.24 -14.85 -11.45
C ALA A 79 6.60 -14.88 -10.71
N SER A 80 7.10 -13.75 -10.23
CA SER A 80 8.35 -13.66 -9.46
C SER A 80 8.15 -13.44 -7.98
N THR A 81 6.90 -13.51 -7.51
CA THR A 81 6.56 -13.30 -6.11
C THR A 81 7.12 -14.43 -5.23
N ARG A 82 7.71 -14.06 -4.12
CA ARG A 82 8.21 -14.98 -3.10
C ARG A 82 7.43 -14.76 -1.82
N PHE A 83 7.01 -15.85 -1.20
CA PHE A 83 6.27 -15.81 0.05
C PHE A 83 7.16 -16.29 1.19
N GLY A 84 7.13 -15.56 2.30
CA GLY A 84 7.65 -15.99 3.57
C GLY A 84 6.64 -16.86 4.33
N ILE A 85 6.87 -16.98 5.64
CA ILE A 85 5.97 -17.70 6.53
C ILE A 85 4.61 -16.98 6.55
N MET A 86 3.52 -17.74 6.44
CA MET A 86 2.17 -17.25 6.64
C MET A 86 1.52 -17.95 7.83
N SER A 87 0.75 -17.20 8.60
CA SER A 87 0.08 -17.67 9.80
C SER A 87 -1.35 -17.17 9.84
N GLY A 88 -2.27 -18.00 10.33
CA GLY A 88 -3.69 -17.69 10.42
C GLY A 88 -4.20 -17.70 11.85
N ALA A 89 -5.23 -16.88 12.12
CA ALA A 89 -6.02 -16.95 13.34
C ALA A 89 -7.51 -16.92 13.00
N ARG A 90 -8.31 -17.78 13.65
CA ARG A 90 -9.76 -17.88 13.47
C ARG A 90 -10.46 -17.20 14.64
N ASN A 91 -11.27 -16.20 14.34
CA ASN A 91 -12.07 -15.50 15.34
C ASN A 91 -13.33 -16.28 15.74
N SER A 92 -14.10 -15.74 16.69
CA SER A 92 -15.33 -16.35 17.20
C SER A 92 -16.43 -16.54 16.13
N ARG A 93 -16.40 -15.75 15.05
CA ARG A 93 -17.34 -15.84 13.92
C ARG A 93 -16.88 -16.82 12.84
N GLY A 94 -15.73 -17.46 13.03
CA GLY A 94 -15.18 -18.41 12.07
C GLY A 94 -14.33 -17.78 10.96
N THR A 95 -14.19 -16.46 10.92
CA THR A 95 -13.35 -15.77 9.95
C THR A 95 -11.88 -16.01 10.25
N ILE A 96 -11.10 -16.35 9.22
CA ILE A 96 -9.65 -16.53 9.36
C ILE A 96 -8.96 -15.28 8.84
N THR A 97 -8.24 -14.60 9.72
CA THR A 97 -7.26 -13.56 9.36
C THR A 97 -5.92 -14.23 9.08
N VAL A 98 -5.29 -13.88 7.98
CA VAL A 98 -3.96 -14.39 7.63
C VAL A 98 -2.98 -13.26 7.52
N CYS A 99 -1.83 -13.43 8.14
CA CYS A 99 -0.67 -12.55 8.06
C CYS A 99 0.53 -13.32 7.53
N GLY A 100 1.36 -12.63 6.77
CA GLY A 100 2.58 -13.21 6.23
C GLY A 100 3.49 -12.16 5.63
N GLU A 101 4.48 -12.63 4.91
CA GLU A 101 5.43 -11.77 4.23
C GLU A 101 5.50 -12.11 2.76
N VAL A 102 5.73 -11.11 1.94
CA VAL A 102 5.85 -11.23 0.49
C VAL A 102 7.01 -10.38 -0.02
N ASP A 103 7.78 -10.92 -0.94
CA ASP A 103 8.80 -10.20 -1.68
C ASP A 103 8.52 -10.29 -3.18
N GLY A 104 8.91 -9.27 -3.90
CA GLY A 104 8.74 -9.20 -5.34
C GLY A 104 9.80 -8.34 -5.99
N ARG A 105 9.83 -8.38 -7.31
CA ARG A 105 10.78 -7.58 -8.08
C ARG A 105 10.23 -6.18 -8.33
N ASN A 106 11.09 -5.17 -8.18
CA ASN A 106 10.81 -3.80 -8.60
C ASN A 106 10.85 -3.67 -10.14
N GLY A 107 10.64 -2.44 -10.64
CA GLY A 107 10.71 -2.14 -12.07
C GLY A 107 12.05 -2.44 -12.74
N ASN A 108 13.13 -2.54 -11.95
CA ASN A 108 14.48 -2.89 -12.43
C ASN A 108 14.79 -4.40 -12.30
N GLY A 109 13.81 -5.20 -11.92
CA GLY A 109 13.94 -6.64 -11.76
C GLY A 109 14.62 -7.12 -10.48
N ALA A 110 14.98 -6.22 -9.57
CA ALA A 110 15.60 -6.56 -8.28
C ALA A 110 14.54 -6.84 -7.20
N TYR A 111 14.79 -7.85 -6.37
CA TYR A 111 13.99 -8.08 -5.16
C TYR A 111 14.26 -6.96 -4.14
N VAL A 112 13.22 -6.56 -3.43
CA VAL A 112 13.25 -5.37 -2.56
C VAL A 112 13.09 -5.69 -1.08
N GLY A 113 13.03 -6.98 -0.76
CA GLY A 113 12.89 -7.49 0.61
C GLY A 113 11.45 -7.74 1.03
N MET A 114 11.31 -8.60 2.05
CA MET A 114 10.03 -9.04 2.57
C MET A 114 9.20 -7.88 3.11
N LYS A 115 7.94 -7.82 2.69
CA LYS A 115 6.93 -6.86 3.11
C LYS A 115 5.80 -7.61 3.81
N PRO A 116 5.41 -7.21 5.01
CA PRO A 116 4.28 -7.84 5.67
C PRO A 116 2.97 -7.53 4.96
N TYR A 117 2.09 -8.51 4.95
CA TYR A 117 0.72 -8.36 4.50
C TYR A 117 -0.27 -8.90 5.52
N VAL A 118 -1.50 -8.44 5.44
CA VAL A 118 -2.65 -8.92 6.21
C VAL A 118 -3.87 -9.00 5.29
N GLY A 119 -4.70 -9.98 5.52
CA GLY A 119 -5.98 -10.15 4.83
C GLY A 119 -6.85 -11.17 5.51
N VAL A 120 -8.01 -11.42 4.93
CA VAL A 120 -9.01 -12.33 5.47
C VAL A 120 -9.41 -13.39 4.45
N MET A 121 -9.66 -14.59 4.95
CA MET A 121 -10.17 -15.68 4.16
C MET A 121 -11.68 -15.54 4.01
N MET A 122 -12.13 -15.56 2.78
CA MET A 122 -13.51 -15.50 2.36
C MET A 122 -13.91 -16.77 1.60
N GLY A 123 -15.12 -16.81 1.07
CA GLY A 123 -15.61 -17.95 0.30
C GLY A 123 -16.00 -19.13 1.17
N THR A 124 -15.97 -20.32 0.58
CA THR A 124 -16.31 -21.58 1.26
C THR A 124 -15.05 -22.40 1.54
N PRO A 125 -15.10 -23.40 2.42
CA PRO A 125 -13.95 -24.29 2.63
C PRO A 125 -13.50 -25.03 1.36
N ALA A 126 -14.41 -25.27 0.41
CA ALA A 126 -14.10 -25.91 -0.86
C ALA A 126 -13.49 -24.93 -1.87
N GLU A 127 -13.89 -23.67 -1.81
CA GLU A 127 -13.44 -22.57 -2.68
C GLU A 127 -13.07 -21.35 -1.82
N PRO A 128 -11.92 -21.42 -1.12
CA PRO A 128 -11.46 -20.28 -0.32
C PRO A 128 -10.97 -19.17 -1.23
N GLU A 129 -11.26 -17.92 -0.85
CA GLU A 129 -10.75 -16.71 -1.49
C GLU A 129 -10.03 -15.86 -0.44
N PHE A 130 -8.90 -15.28 -0.79
CA PHE A 130 -8.17 -14.38 0.10
C PHE A 130 -8.31 -12.93 -0.35
N VAL A 131 -8.85 -12.12 0.54
CA VAL A 131 -9.00 -10.68 0.35
C VAL A 131 -7.90 -9.96 1.11
N VAL A 132 -7.02 -9.29 0.40
CA VAL A 132 -5.94 -8.49 0.98
C VAL A 132 -6.54 -7.23 1.62
N VAL A 133 -6.20 -6.99 2.88
CA VAL A 133 -6.55 -5.78 3.63
C VAL A 133 -5.40 -4.77 3.57
N GLY A 134 -4.15 -5.25 3.61
CA GLY A 134 -2.98 -4.39 3.49
C GLY A 134 -1.71 -5.15 3.12
N ILE A 135 -0.84 -4.49 2.38
CA ILE A 135 0.54 -4.90 2.10
C ILE A 135 1.41 -3.66 2.34
N ALA A 136 2.42 -3.77 3.18
CA ALA A 136 3.25 -2.64 3.53
C ALA A 136 4.20 -2.26 2.39
N ALA A 137 4.09 -1.03 1.90
CA ALA A 137 5.05 -0.43 0.96
C ALA A 137 6.05 0.50 1.66
N SER A 138 5.72 1.01 2.85
CA SER A 138 6.51 1.92 3.67
C SER A 138 6.64 1.43 5.11
N GLU A 139 7.55 2.02 5.89
CA GLU A 139 7.71 1.69 7.31
C GLU A 139 6.47 2.03 8.15
N ARG A 140 5.75 3.09 7.80
CA ARG A 140 4.50 3.44 8.44
C ARG A 140 3.45 2.34 8.23
N GLU A 141 3.25 1.92 6.98
CA GLU A 141 2.31 0.86 6.64
C GLU A 141 2.74 -0.48 7.24
N ARG A 142 4.06 -0.72 7.36
CA ARG A 142 4.59 -1.89 8.07
C ARG A 142 4.08 -1.92 9.51
N ALA A 143 4.18 -0.80 10.22
CA ALA A 143 3.70 -0.71 11.60
C ALA A 143 2.19 -0.96 11.69
N GLU A 144 1.41 -0.42 10.76
CA GLU A 144 -0.04 -0.61 10.68
C GLU A 144 -0.40 -2.09 10.42
N VAL A 145 0.20 -2.72 9.41
CA VAL A 145 -0.03 -4.14 9.08
C VAL A 145 0.36 -5.05 10.26
N VAL A 146 1.50 -4.78 10.89
CA VAL A 146 1.96 -5.54 12.05
C VAL A 146 1.02 -5.39 13.24
N SER A 147 0.45 -4.18 13.46
CA SER A 147 -0.56 -3.95 14.50
C SER A 147 -1.82 -4.79 14.26
N LEU A 148 -2.36 -4.73 13.04
CA LEU A 148 -3.52 -5.52 12.63
C LEU A 148 -3.29 -7.03 12.83
N CYS A 149 -2.10 -7.52 12.52
CA CYS A 149 -1.74 -8.92 12.74
C CYS A 149 -1.76 -9.28 14.23
N ARG A 150 -1.17 -8.46 15.10
CA ARG A 150 -1.19 -8.69 16.55
C ARG A 150 -2.61 -8.67 17.12
N GLU A 151 -3.42 -7.70 16.69
CA GLU A 151 -4.82 -7.57 17.10
C GLU A 151 -5.63 -8.80 16.70
N SER A 152 -5.33 -9.42 15.56
CA SER A 152 -5.97 -10.66 15.14
C SER A 152 -5.48 -11.91 15.86
N GLY A 153 -4.48 -11.81 16.73
CA GLY A 153 -3.88 -12.97 17.42
C GLY A 153 -2.81 -13.71 16.58
N VAL A 154 -2.38 -13.10 15.46
CA VAL A 154 -1.27 -13.62 14.66
C VAL A 154 0.01 -12.87 15.02
N SER A 155 1.02 -13.58 15.52
CA SER A 155 2.34 -12.99 15.70
C SER A 155 3.02 -12.93 14.33
N PRO A 156 3.43 -11.75 13.84
CA PRO A 156 4.30 -11.68 12.67
C PRO A 156 5.60 -12.42 12.99
N SER A 157 6.14 -13.10 11.98
CA SER A 157 7.46 -13.75 12.11
C SER A 157 8.51 -12.70 12.46
N SER A 158 9.25 -12.92 13.52
CA SER A 158 10.37 -12.07 13.96
C SER A 158 11.57 -12.34 13.09
#